data_6a949a5d863a5a8ab900a3624b32ae7e
#
_entry.id   6a949a5d863a5a8ab900a3624b32ae7e
#
_cell.length_a   1.000
_cell.length_b   1.000
_cell.length_c   1.000
_cell.angle_alpha   90.00
_cell.angle_beta   90.00
_cell.angle_gamma   90.00
#
_symmetry.space_group_name_H-M   'P 1'
#
loop_
_entity.id
_entity.type
_entity.pdbx_description
1 polymer ?
#
loop_
_entity_poly.entity_id
_entity_poly.type
_entity_poly.pdbx_seq_one_letter_code
_entity_poly.pdbx_strand_id
1 'polypeptide(L)'
;MNNDFSGLLSLPHTDAEQKWLREKLETLSPKESAILSALLSWKEPKTAADAVNLLLNVSRCEVYFPVSGYADLGERYLKEEGVTLPDGAEEFTDMEALGRICEKKFPGQFVGDRYVLHPRRSLEEPYSGKNPEALNDGWSLRVKLESESCPEGVWVHFPDYPFAEEEMTGEIGIALRRLGVEDGGFCGILEARCDVPGVGDIPAQYDNVEDLFYDANNLGFLLEERGQGAPDFREKFAAALEYENCATLADAVSIGDNVSSYDIVRVENLRRFAKEELQNRGVPPEMHDAVSLEAYGERLLLDRGYRKIRDGTLFVGRADRLKERDAPQPTREKRKKTQPTR
;
A
#
# COMPACT_ATOMS: atom_id res chain seq x y z
N MET A 1 25.54 -5.87 5.57
CA MET A 1 25.87 -6.96 4.62
C MET A 1 24.92 -6.80 3.43
N ASN A 2 25.46 -6.64 2.21
CA ASN A 2 24.63 -6.83 1.02
C ASN A 2 24.46 -8.34 0.86
N ASN A 3 23.31 -8.86 1.18
CA ASN A 3 23.00 -10.25 0.91
C ASN A 3 22.81 -10.39 -0.61
N ASP A 4 23.63 -11.23 -1.22
CA ASP A 4 23.50 -11.51 -2.66
C ASP A 4 22.40 -12.58 -2.86
N PHE A 5 21.24 -12.13 -3.31
CA PHE A 5 20.11 -13.00 -3.64
C PHE A 5 20.06 -13.37 -5.13
N SER A 6 21.10 -13.05 -5.91
CA SER A 6 21.14 -13.30 -7.36
C SER A 6 20.93 -14.77 -7.72
N GLY A 7 21.29 -15.69 -6.82
CA GLY A 7 21.04 -17.11 -6.97
C GLY A 7 19.57 -17.47 -7.16
N LEU A 8 18.63 -16.69 -6.60
CA LEU A 8 17.21 -16.92 -6.76
C LEU A 8 16.73 -16.69 -8.20
N LEU A 9 17.38 -15.77 -8.93
CA LEU A 9 17.08 -15.49 -10.34
C LEU A 9 17.55 -16.59 -11.29
N SER A 10 18.39 -17.52 -10.79
CA SER A 10 18.90 -18.65 -11.57
C SER A 10 18.06 -19.92 -11.41
N LEU A 11 17.06 -19.92 -10.54
CA LEU A 11 16.15 -21.05 -10.34
C LEU A 11 15.29 -21.29 -11.61
N PRO A 12 14.78 -22.51 -11.84
CA PRO A 12 13.82 -22.76 -12.91
C PRO A 12 12.59 -21.86 -12.78
N HIS A 13 12.31 -21.07 -13.81
CA HIS A 13 11.32 -19.99 -13.76
C HIS A 13 10.57 -19.82 -15.10
N THR A 14 9.43 -19.13 -15.04
CA THR A 14 8.77 -18.49 -16.17
C THR A 14 9.26 -17.03 -16.30
N ASP A 15 9.05 -16.39 -17.47
CA ASP A 15 9.43 -14.99 -17.68
C ASP A 15 8.72 -14.04 -16.67
N ALA A 16 7.47 -14.33 -16.33
CA ALA A 16 6.70 -13.55 -15.37
C ALA A 16 7.29 -13.65 -13.95
N GLU A 17 7.64 -14.86 -13.51
CA GLU A 17 8.29 -15.08 -12.21
C GLU A 17 9.65 -14.38 -12.14
N GLN A 18 10.45 -14.48 -13.20
CA GLN A 18 11.77 -13.85 -13.24
C GLN A 18 11.67 -12.32 -13.15
N LYS A 19 10.71 -11.74 -13.90
CA LYS A 19 10.46 -10.30 -13.86
C LYS A 19 10.06 -9.87 -12.45
N TRP A 20 9.09 -10.55 -11.85
CA TRP A 20 8.59 -10.24 -10.50
C TRP A 20 9.70 -10.38 -9.44
N LEU A 21 10.46 -11.50 -9.48
CA LEU A 21 11.57 -11.73 -8.55
C LEU A 21 12.62 -10.62 -8.65
N ARG A 22 12.97 -10.19 -9.87
CA ARG A 22 13.95 -9.12 -10.06
C ARG A 22 13.46 -7.82 -9.44
N GLU A 23 12.24 -7.39 -9.77
CA GLU A 23 11.63 -6.16 -9.26
C GLU A 23 11.51 -6.18 -7.74
N LYS A 24 11.16 -7.34 -7.16
CA LYS A 24 11.04 -7.51 -5.72
C LYS A 24 12.39 -7.46 -5.03
N LEU A 25 13.39 -8.21 -5.53
CA LEU A 25 14.73 -8.26 -4.93
C LEU A 25 15.46 -6.91 -4.99
N GLU A 26 15.22 -6.11 -6.04
CA GLU A 26 15.78 -4.77 -6.17
C GLU A 26 15.19 -3.76 -5.17
N THR A 27 14.01 -4.01 -4.67
CA THR A 27 13.28 -3.10 -3.77
C THR A 27 13.20 -3.59 -2.33
N LEU A 28 13.90 -4.67 -1.96
CA LEU A 28 13.90 -5.18 -0.59
C LEU A 28 14.42 -4.13 0.40
N SER A 29 13.67 -3.92 1.47
CA SER A 29 14.15 -3.15 2.61
C SER A 29 15.25 -3.90 3.38
N PRO A 30 16.03 -3.22 4.24
CA PRO A 30 16.99 -3.89 5.12
C PRO A 30 16.34 -4.93 6.06
N LYS A 31 15.09 -4.68 6.49
CA LYS A 31 14.31 -5.62 7.30
C LYS A 31 13.93 -6.85 6.49
N GLU A 32 13.34 -6.66 5.31
CA GLU A 32 12.97 -7.76 4.42
C GLU A 32 14.16 -8.60 3.99
N SER A 33 15.30 -7.96 3.70
CA SER A 33 16.56 -8.66 3.35
C SER A 33 17.03 -9.58 4.47
N ALA A 34 16.90 -9.14 5.73
CA ALA A 34 17.25 -9.98 6.89
C ALA A 34 16.27 -11.15 7.04
N ILE A 35 14.99 -10.90 6.89
CA ILE A 35 13.95 -11.94 6.95
C ILE A 35 14.15 -12.96 5.84
N LEU A 36 14.34 -12.50 4.60
CA LEU A 36 14.58 -13.40 3.46
C LEU A 36 15.81 -14.27 3.70
N SER A 37 16.89 -13.71 4.25
CA SER A 37 18.10 -14.48 4.61
C SER A 37 17.79 -15.59 5.62
N ALA A 38 16.99 -15.29 6.63
CA ALA A 38 16.56 -16.30 7.61
C ALA A 38 15.66 -17.35 6.97
N LEU A 39 14.66 -16.94 6.17
CA LEU A 39 13.77 -17.86 5.46
C LEU A 39 14.53 -18.82 4.55
N LEU A 40 15.54 -18.33 3.81
CA LEU A 40 16.39 -19.15 2.94
C LEU A 40 17.23 -20.16 3.73
N SER A 41 17.62 -19.84 4.96
CA SER A 41 18.35 -20.79 5.82
C SER A 41 17.44 -21.90 6.37
N TRP A 42 16.15 -21.62 6.52
CA TRP A 42 15.15 -22.57 7.03
C TRP A 42 14.53 -23.44 5.92
N LYS A 43 14.39 -22.86 4.72
CA LYS A 43 13.80 -23.55 3.57
C LYS A 43 14.52 -23.14 2.28
N GLU A 44 15.30 -24.06 1.72
CA GLU A 44 15.97 -23.87 0.43
C GLU A 44 14.96 -23.96 -0.72
N PRO A 45 14.78 -22.90 -1.53
CA PRO A 45 13.88 -22.94 -2.69
C PRO A 45 14.49 -23.76 -3.82
N LYS A 46 13.68 -24.56 -4.49
CA LYS A 46 14.07 -25.38 -5.66
C LYS A 46 13.62 -24.79 -6.99
N THR A 47 12.59 -23.97 -6.95
CA THR A 47 11.99 -23.32 -8.11
C THR A 47 11.77 -21.84 -7.84
N ALA A 48 11.54 -21.04 -8.89
CA ALA A 48 11.15 -19.64 -8.72
C ALA A 48 9.83 -19.50 -7.95
N ALA A 49 8.88 -20.41 -8.13
CA ALA A 49 7.64 -20.43 -7.37
C ALA A 49 7.89 -20.60 -5.86
N ASP A 50 8.87 -21.43 -5.46
CA ASP A 50 9.26 -21.55 -4.05
C ASP A 50 9.85 -20.23 -3.53
N ALA A 51 10.71 -19.57 -4.33
CA ALA A 51 11.31 -18.29 -3.97
C ALA A 51 10.26 -17.18 -3.85
N VAL A 52 9.29 -17.14 -4.78
CA VAL A 52 8.12 -16.25 -4.72
C VAL A 52 7.36 -16.46 -3.40
N ASN A 53 7.06 -17.70 -3.04
CA ASN A 53 6.33 -18.00 -1.80
C ASN A 53 7.13 -17.58 -0.56
N LEU A 54 8.47 -17.71 -0.54
CA LEU A 54 9.28 -17.19 0.56
C LEU A 54 9.15 -15.67 0.67
N LEU A 55 9.25 -14.95 -0.45
CA LEU A 55 9.11 -13.50 -0.48
C LEU A 55 7.72 -13.02 -0.07
N LEU A 56 6.65 -13.73 -0.44
CA LEU A 56 5.28 -13.44 -0.02
C LEU A 56 5.04 -13.67 1.49
N ASN A 57 5.94 -14.41 2.17
CA ASN A 57 5.87 -14.62 3.62
C ASN A 57 6.75 -13.64 4.43
N VAL A 58 7.51 -12.76 3.78
CA VAL A 58 8.41 -11.82 4.48
C VAL A 58 7.63 -10.93 5.44
N SER A 59 6.49 -10.38 5.04
CA SER A 59 5.62 -9.53 5.89
C SER A 59 5.02 -10.23 7.11
N ARG A 60 5.11 -11.57 7.18
CA ARG A 60 4.57 -12.39 8.29
C ARG A 60 5.61 -12.74 9.34
N CYS A 61 6.87 -12.34 9.13
CA CYS A 61 7.95 -12.60 10.03
C CYS A 61 8.21 -11.39 10.93
N GLU A 62 8.35 -11.66 12.22
CA GLU A 62 8.70 -10.65 13.22
C GLU A 62 10.21 -10.56 13.35
N VAL A 63 10.70 -9.36 13.65
CA VAL A 63 12.14 -9.08 13.84
C VAL A 63 12.33 -8.30 15.12
N TYR A 64 13.24 -8.77 15.97
CA TYR A 64 13.74 -7.95 17.06
C TYR A 64 14.99 -7.18 16.60
N PHE A 65 14.99 -5.88 16.84
CA PHE A 65 16.04 -4.95 16.43
C PHE A 65 16.15 -3.80 17.45
N PRO A 66 17.35 -3.32 17.77
CA PRO A 66 18.63 -3.95 17.48
C PRO A 66 18.91 -5.15 18.40
N VAL A 67 19.34 -6.28 17.86
CA VAL A 67 19.69 -7.49 18.61
C VAL A 67 20.85 -8.20 17.90
N SER A 68 22.06 -8.01 18.39
CA SER A 68 23.30 -8.53 17.78
C SER A 68 23.78 -9.83 18.41
N GLY A 69 23.24 -10.21 19.57
CA GLY A 69 23.67 -11.39 20.30
C GLY A 69 22.69 -11.76 21.43
N TYR A 70 23.07 -12.81 22.18
CA TYR A 70 22.21 -13.30 23.23
C TYR A 70 22.00 -12.32 24.40
N ALA A 71 22.97 -11.45 24.70
CA ALA A 71 22.80 -10.43 25.73
C ALA A 71 21.69 -9.45 25.36
N ASP A 72 21.72 -8.90 24.13
CA ASP A 72 20.67 -8.01 23.62
C ASP A 72 19.32 -8.72 23.56
N LEU A 73 19.33 -10.00 23.18
CA LEU A 73 18.10 -10.82 23.15
C LEU A 73 17.54 -11.04 24.57
N GLY A 74 18.39 -11.12 25.58
CA GLY A 74 17.99 -11.22 26.99
C GLY A 74 17.35 -9.93 27.50
N GLU A 75 17.91 -8.78 27.18
CA GLU A 75 17.32 -7.47 27.49
C GLU A 75 15.95 -7.32 26.79
N ARG A 76 15.87 -7.69 25.50
CA ARG A 76 14.61 -7.68 24.77
C ARG A 76 13.57 -8.59 25.42
N TYR A 77 13.98 -9.77 25.89
CA TYR A 77 13.09 -10.72 26.55
C TYR A 77 12.47 -10.15 27.83
N LEU A 78 13.27 -9.49 28.68
CA LEU A 78 12.75 -8.82 29.88
C LEU A 78 11.68 -7.78 29.53
N LYS A 79 11.93 -7.00 28.49
CA LYS A 79 11.01 -5.97 28.00
C LYS A 79 9.70 -6.58 27.48
N GLU A 80 9.79 -7.62 26.64
CA GLU A 80 8.60 -8.34 26.11
C GLU A 80 7.74 -8.98 27.22
N GLU A 81 8.39 -9.50 28.28
CA GLU A 81 7.68 -10.08 29.42
C GLU A 81 7.20 -9.01 30.43
N GLY A 82 7.51 -7.74 30.19
CA GLY A 82 7.17 -6.64 31.10
C GLY A 82 7.87 -6.74 32.45
N VAL A 83 9.06 -7.37 32.51
CA VAL A 83 9.83 -7.58 33.71
C VAL A 83 10.85 -6.46 33.88
N THR A 84 10.72 -5.68 34.93
CA THR A 84 11.74 -4.73 35.38
C THR A 84 12.56 -5.37 36.48
N LEU A 85 13.87 -5.43 36.27
CA LEU A 85 14.77 -5.92 37.31
C LEU A 85 14.83 -4.90 38.47
N PRO A 86 14.94 -5.35 39.73
CA PRO A 86 15.17 -4.46 40.85
C PRO A 86 16.51 -3.71 40.70
N ASP A 87 16.58 -2.50 41.27
CA ASP A 87 17.79 -1.66 41.21
C ASP A 87 19.05 -2.46 41.65
N GLY A 88 20.07 -2.44 40.79
CA GLY A 88 21.34 -3.13 40.99
C GLY A 88 21.30 -4.64 40.70
N ALA A 89 20.16 -5.25 40.37
CA ALA A 89 20.10 -6.67 40.01
C ALA A 89 20.66 -6.93 38.60
N GLU A 90 20.71 -5.93 37.76
CA GLU A 90 21.25 -6.03 36.40
C GLU A 90 22.71 -6.47 36.38
N GLU A 91 23.53 -5.97 37.33
CA GLU A 91 24.95 -6.33 37.43
C GLU A 91 25.18 -7.82 37.76
N PHE A 92 24.15 -8.49 38.33
CA PHE A 92 24.21 -9.89 38.71
C PHE A 92 23.36 -10.80 37.81
N THR A 93 22.77 -10.24 36.76
CA THR A 93 21.89 -10.98 35.82
C THR A 93 22.71 -11.41 34.61
N ASP A 94 22.72 -12.72 34.34
CA ASP A 94 23.29 -13.25 33.09
C ASP A 94 22.33 -13.03 31.93
N MET A 95 22.53 -11.91 31.22
CA MET A 95 21.71 -11.53 30.08
C MET A 95 21.83 -12.53 28.92
N GLU A 96 22.99 -13.17 28.72
CA GLU A 96 23.12 -14.22 27.70
C GLU A 96 22.29 -15.45 28.04
N ALA A 97 22.23 -15.84 29.32
CA ALA A 97 21.37 -16.93 29.76
C ALA A 97 19.89 -16.62 29.53
N LEU A 98 19.46 -15.37 29.80
CA LEU A 98 18.12 -14.90 29.47
C LEU A 98 17.85 -14.93 27.97
N GLY A 99 18.79 -14.52 27.14
CA GLY A 99 18.68 -14.60 25.68
C GLY A 99 18.48 -16.03 25.19
N ARG A 100 19.20 -17.00 25.79
CA ARG A 100 18.99 -18.43 25.47
C ARG A 100 17.63 -18.96 25.94
N ILE A 101 17.07 -18.41 27.00
CA ILE A 101 15.70 -18.70 27.43
C ILE A 101 14.70 -18.11 26.41
N CYS A 102 14.94 -16.86 25.96
CA CYS A 102 14.14 -16.22 24.93
C CYS A 102 14.12 -17.06 23.64
N GLU A 103 15.30 -17.47 23.13
CA GLU A 103 15.42 -18.31 21.93
C GLU A 103 14.63 -19.61 22.05
N LYS A 104 14.62 -20.27 23.20
CA LYS A 104 13.84 -21.48 23.45
C LYS A 104 12.33 -21.21 23.40
N LYS A 105 11.89 -20.04 23.88
CA LYS A 105 10.48 -19.63 23.88
C LYS A 105 10.03 -19.09 22.54
N PHE A 106 10.90 -18.35 21.91
CA PHE A 106 10.71 -17.68 20.60
C PHE A 106 11.87 -18.06 19.67
N PRO A 107 11.81 -19.26 19.06
CA PRO A 107 12.87 -19.71 18.15
C PRO A 107 13.07 -18.74 16.99
N GLY A 108 14.32 -18.50 16.62
CA GLY A 108 14.67 -17.59 15.56
C GLY A 108 16.13 -17.72 15.14
N GLN A 109 16.60 -16.73 14.39
CA GLN A 109 17.97 -16.69 13.88
C GLN A 109 18.53 -15.26 13.91
N PHE A 110 19.78 -15.14 14.32
CA PHE A 110 20.52 -13.88 14.19
C PHE A 110 20.92 -13.64 12.72
N VAL A 111 20.61 -12.44 12.22
CA VAL A 111 21.02 -11.95 10.91
C VAL A 111 21.56 -10.53 11.06
N GLY A 112 22.88 -10.40 11.14
CA GLY A 112 23.53 -9.13 11.48
C GLY A 112 23.16 -8.67 12.89
N ASP A 113 22.58 -7.48 12.99
CA ASP A 113 22.11 -6.85 14.21
C ASP A 113 20.59 -7.07 14.46
N ARG A 114 20.06 -8.16 13.93
CA ARG A 114 18.64 -8.53 14.01
C ARG A 114 18.47 -9.96 14.46
N TYR A 115 17.41 -10.22 15.20
CA TYR A 115 16.96 -11.56 15.51
C TYR A 115 15.61 -11.78 14.82
N VAL A 116 15.62 -12.60 13.77
CA VAL A 116 14.40 -12.94 13.00
C VAL A 116 13.72 -14.12 13.65
N LEU A 117 12.47 -13.93 14.07
CA LEU A 117 11.69 -14.98 14.71
C LEU A 117 11.21 -16.00 13.69
N HIS A 118 11.27 -17.27 14.07
CA HIS A 118 10.67 -18.34 13.27
C HIS A 118 9.14 -18.15 13.21
N PRO A 119 8.52 -18.22 12.04
CA PRO A 119 7.07 -18.07 11.93
C PRO A 119 6.34 -19.05 12.85
N ARG A 120 5.41 -18.55 13.66
CA ARG A 120 4.59 -19.39 14.56
C ARG A 120 3.66 -20.33 13.81
N ARG A 121 3.36 -20.02 12.54
CA ARG A 121 2.55 -20.84 11.63
C ARG A 121 3.42 -21.30 10.48
N SER A 122 3.03 -22.40 9.84
CA SER A 122 3.68 -22.82 8.61
C SER A 122 3.63 -21.71 7.56
N LEU A 123 4.71 -21.59 6.80
CA LEU A 123 4.75 -20.68 5.65
C LEU A 123 3.63 -21.03 4.68
N GLU A 124 2.93 -20.02 4.21
CA GLU A 124 1.88 -20.21 3.21
C GLU A 124 2.50 -20.33 1.81
N GLU A 125 1.81 -21.04 0.94
CA GLU A 125 2.20 -21.20 -0.45
C GLU A 125 1.07 -20.70 -1.38
N PRO A 126 0.78 -19.36 -1.33
CA PRO A 126 -0.31 -18.78 -2.10
C PRO A 126 -0.05 -18.84 -3.62
N TYR A 127 1.21 -18.86 -4.02
CA TYR A 127 1.59 -18.92 -5.43
C TYR A 127 1.85 -20.36 -5.87
N SER A 128 1.11 -20.82 -6.87
CA SER A 128 1.17 -22.18 -7.41
C SER A 128 1.93 -22.30 -8.74
N GLY A 129 2.49 -21.16 -9.25
CA GLY A 129 3.05 -21.07 -10.60
C GLY A 129 2.00 -20.91 -11.71
N LYS A 130 0.70 -20.92 -11.39
CA LYS A 130 -0.42 -20.86 -12.35
C LYS A 130 -1.43 -19.73 -12.05
N ASN A 131 -1.28 -19.06 -10.93
CA ASN A 131 -2.17 -18.01 -10.45
C ASN A 131 -1.40 -16.67 -10.36
N PRO A 132 -1.23 -15.94 -11.47
CA PRO A 132 -0.45 -14.70 -11.52
C PRO A 132 -1.00 -13.59 -10.60
N GLU A 133 -2.27 -13.66 -10.22
CA GLU A 133 -2.90 -12.76 -9.25
C GLU A 133 -2.26 -12.83 -7.85
N ALA A 134 -1.63 -13.96 -7.52
CA ALA A 134 -0.90 -14.11 -6.25
C ALA A 134 0.48 -13.44 -6.27
N LEU A 135 0.96 -12.97 -7.42
CA LEU A 135 2.20 -12.17 -7.54
C LEU A 135 2.02 -10.71 -7.11
N ASN A 136 0.88 -10.37 -6.54
CA ASN A 136 0.71 -9.08 -5.88
C ASN A 136 1.56 -9.07 -4.61
N ASP A 137 2.52 -8.14 -4.53
CA ASP A 137 3.53 -8.13 -3.48
C ASP A 137 3.03 -7.64 -2.11
N GLY A 138 1.76 -7.21 -2.05
CA GLY A 138 1.11 -6.78 -0.80
C GLY A 138 1.63 -5.45 -0.23
N TRP A 139 2.68 -4.86 -0.80
CA TRP A 139 3.19 -3.58 -0.35
C TRP A 139 2.43 -2.43 -0.99
N SER A 140 1.86 -1.60 -0.15
CA SER A 140 1.01 -0.50 -0.61
C SER A 140 1.81 0.70 -1.07
N LEU A 141 2.86 1.05 -0.32
CA LEU A 141 3.76 2.16 -0.63
C LEU A 141 5.17 1.81 -0.18
N ARG A 142 6.16 2.14 -0.99
CA ARG A 142 7.58 2.03 -0.66
C ARG A 142 8.29 3.30 -1.11
N VAL A 143 9.22 3.73 -0.27
CA VAL A 143 10.01 4.94 -0.51
C VAL A 143 11.48 4.59 -0.38
N LYS A 144 12.31 5.06 -1.30
CA LYS A 144 13.75 4.93 -1.25
C LYS A 144 14.34 6.22 -0.68
N LEU A 145 14.98 6.12 0.47
CA LEU A 145 15.62 7.23 1.17
C LEU A 145 17.12 7.19 0.99
N GLU A 146 17.76 8.34 0.92
CA GLU A 146 19.20 8.50 0.91
C GLU A 146 19.69 9.36 2.08
N SER A 147 20.99 9.29 2.34
CA SER A 147 21.73 10.16 3.23
C SER A 147 23.12 10.46 2.66
N GLU A 148 23.86 11.39 3.26
CA GLU A 148 25.27 11.63 2.90
C GLU A 148 26.14 10.36 3.05
N SER A 149 25.82 9.51 4.03
CA SER A 149 26.55 8.26 4.32
C SER A 149 26.14 7.11 3.42
N CYS A 150 24.98 7.18 2.77
CA CYS A 150 24.41 6.12 1.94
C CYS A 150 23.65 6.73 0.74
N PRO A 151 24.40 7.26 -0.25
CA PRO A 151 23.79 7.95 -1.41
C PRO A 151 23.07 6.99 -2.38
N GLU A 152 23.39 5.70 -2.34
CA GLU A 152 22.64 4.67 -3.08
C GLU A 152 21.23 4.43 -2.54
N GLY A 153 21.01 4.86 -1.29
CA GLY A 153 19.74 4.81 -0.60
C GLY A 153 19.28 3.41 -0.17
N VAL A 154 18.27 3.41 0.68
CA VAL A 154 17.59 2.20 1.16
C VAL A 154 16.09 2.31 0.99
N TRP A 155 15.43 1.19 0.71
CA TRP A 155 13.97 1.12 0.64
C TRP A 155 13.36 1.00 2.03
N VAL A 156 12.24 1.69 2.22
CA VAL A 156 11.34 1.58 3.37
C VAL A 156 9.96 1.22 2.84
N HIS A 157 9.30 0.27 3.47
CA HIS A 157 7.96 -0.16 3.10
C HIS A 157 6.94 0.31 4.10
N PHE A 158 5.76 0.69 3.61
CA PHE A 158 4.65 1.16 4.41
C PHE A 158 3.41 0.29 4.18
N PRO A 159 2.62 0.02 5.23
CA PRO A 159 2.78 0.54 6.60
C PRO A 159 3.92 -0.13 7.38
N ASP A 160 4.56 0.63 8.25
CA ASP A 160 5.53 0.12 9.21
C ASP A 160 4.82 -0.26 10.53
N TYR A 161 4.97 -1.53 10.92
CA TYR A 161 4.43 -2.07 12.16
C TYR A 161 5.56 -2.61 13.04
N PRO A 162 5.53 -2.35 14.36
CA PRO A 162 4.66 -1.43 15.09
C PRO A 162 5.11 0.02 14.93
N PHE A 163 4.16 0.91 14.66
CA PHE A 163 4.36 2.35 14.75
C PHE A 163 4.28 2.76 16.23
N ALA A 164 5.41 2.66 16.93
CA ALA A 164 5.51 3.14 18.30
C ALA A 164 6.34 4.42 18.31
N GLU A 165 5.79 5.49 18.86
CA GLU A 165 6.46 6.81 18.96
C GLU A 165 7.80 6.76 19.70
N GLU A 166 8.02 5.75 20.56
CA GLU A 166 9.20 5.64 21.41
C GLU A 166 10.28 4.66 20.92
N GLU A 167 9.98 3.78 19.96
CA GLU A 167 10.94 2.79 19.46
C GLU A 167 10.74 2.51 17.98
N MET A 168 11.57 3.12 17.15
CA MET A 168 11.65 2.81 15.71
C MET A 168 12.30 1.44 15.49
N THR A 169 11.59 0.36 15.84
CA THR A 169 12.04 -1.04 15.70
C THR A 169 11.57 -1.68 14.40
N GLY A 170 10.78 -0.95 13.61
CA GLY A 170 10.22 -1.40 12.33
C GLY A 170 11.12 -1.13 11.13
N GLU A 171 10.48 -0.95 9.99
CA GLU A 171 11.12 -0.64 8.70
C GLU A 171 11.93 0.67 8.77
N ILE A 172 11.31 1.72 9.33
CA ILE A 172 11.92 3.05 9.42
C ILE A 172 13.18 3.02 10.27
N GLY A 173 13.11 2.49 11.49
CA GLY A 173 14.26 2.46 12.40
C GLY A 173 15.45 1.67 11.84
N ILE A 174 15.17 0.55 11.19
CA ILE A 174 16.20 -0.27 10.54
C ILE A 174 16.82 0.47 9.34
N ALA A 175 16.00 1.20 8.57
CA ALA A 175 16.46 1.98 7.43
C ALA A 175 17.33 3.16 7.87
N LEU A 176 16.90 3.96 8.88
CA LEU A 176 17.64 5.08 9.41
C LEU A 176 19.02 4.65 9.92
N ARG A 177 19.09 3.53 10.65
CA ARG A 177 20.38 2.97 11.07
C ARG A 177 21.27 2.59 9.88
N ARG A 178 20.71 2.00 8.82
CA ARG A 178 21.44 1.66 7.59
C ARG A 178 21.92 2.92 6.87
N LEU A 179 21.13 3.98 6.90
CA LEU A 179 21.47 5.31 6.36
C LEU A 179 22.53 6.04 7.22
N GLY A 180 22.79 5.57 8.45
CA GLY A 180 23.74 6.19 9.38
C GLY A 180 23.23 7.51 9.96
N VAL A 181 21.92 7.67 10.11
CA VAL A 181 21.25 8.87 10.66
C VAL A 181 20.39 8.49 11.85
N GLU A 182 20.13 9.46 12.72
CA GLU A 182 19.31 9.27 13.93
C GLU A 182 17.82 9.48 13.65
N ASP A 183 17.50 10.38 12.72
CA ASP A 183 16.13 10.73 12.36
C ASP A 183 15.98 11.04 10.86
N GLY A 184 14.72 11.19 10.41
CA GLY A 184 14.35 11.46 9.02
C GLY A 184 14.78 12.83 8.51
N GLY A 185 15.06 13.80 9.40
CA GLY A 185 15.44 15.16 9.01
C GLY A 185 16.77 15.24 8.23
N PHE A 186 17.58 14.17 8.27
CA PHE A 186 18.83 14.04 7.53
C PHE A 186 18.73 13.17 6.29
N CYS A 187 17.52 12.80 5.86
CA CYS A 187 17.26 11.96 4.71
C CYS A 187 16.73 12.78 3.52
N GLY A 188 17.15 12.36 2.30
CA GLY A 188 16.51 12.73 1.05
C GLY A 188 15.62 11.62 0.51
N ILE A 189 14.69 11.96 -0.39
CA ILE A 189 13.82 11.02 -1.07
C ILE A 189 14.35 10.82 -2.49
N LEU A 190 14.79 9.59 -2.82
CA LEU A 190 15.28 9.24 -4.16
C LEU A 190 14.17 8.77 -5.09
N GLU A 191 13.30 7.90 -4.61
CA GLU A 191 12.28 7.23 -5.40
C GLU A 191 11.12 6.80 -4.52
N ALA A 192 9.91 6.76 -5.08
CA ALA A 192 8.78 6.13 -4.44
C ALA A 192 8.00 5.28 -5.43
N ARG A 193 7.41 4.19 -4.95
CA ARG A 193 6.55 3.29 -5.73
C ARG A 193 5.29 2.96 -4.95
N CYS A 194 4.17 2.93 -5.65
CA CYS A 194 2.88 2.53 -5.09
C CYS A 194 2.10 1.72 -6.12
N ASP A 195 1.35 0.74 -5.67
CA ASP A 195 0.46 -0.06 -6.51
C ASP A 195 -0.73 0.76 -7.04
N VAL A 196 -1.01 1.90 -6.42
CA VAL A 196 -2.07 2.82 -6.85
C VAL A 196 -1.46 3.87 -7.77
N PRO A 197 -1.89 3.94 -9.04
CA PRO A 197 -1.41 4.93 -9.99
C PRO A 197 -1.59 6.36 -9.47
N GLY A 198 -0.56 7.19 -9.66
CA GLY A 198 -0.54 8.59 -9.24
C GLY A 198 -0.07 8.85 -7.80
N VAL A 199 0.01 7.81 -6.97
CA VAL A 199 0.51 7.95 -5.58
C VAL A 199 2.05 7.98 -5.53
N GLY A 200 2.72 7.24 -6.39
CA GLY A 200 4.19 7.12 -6.37
C GLY A 200 4.94 8.43 -6.57
N ASP A 201 4.34 9.43 -7.21
CA ASP A 201 4.96 10.74 -7.45
C ASP A 201 4.78 11.72 -6.27
N ILE A 202 3.86 11.45 -5.35
CA ILE A 202 3.53 12.34 -4.24
C ILE A 202 4.68 12.45 -3.21
N PRO A 203 5.32 11.35 -2.77
CA PRO A 203 6.40 11.40 -1.77
C PRO A 203 7.53 12.36 -2.13
N ALA A 204 7.89 12.50 -3.40
CA ALA A 204 8.94 13.40 -3.86
C ALA A 204 8.65 14.90 -3.61
N GLN A 205 7.42 15.26 -3.25
CA GLN A 205 6.99 16.62 -2.98
C GLN A 205 7.08 17.00 -1.49
N TYR A 206 7.44 16.05 -0.62
CA TYR A 206 7.61 16.31 0.81
C TYR A 206 8.97 16.97 1.09
N ASP A 207 8.93 18.11 1.77
CA ASP A 207 10.13 18.80 2.25
C ASP A 207 10.66 18.19 3.57
N ASN A 208 9.79 17.47 4.30
CA ASN A 208 10.11 16.82 5.57
C ASN A 208 9.79 15.32 5.49
N VAL A 209 10.82 14.51 5.67
CA VAL A 209 10.70 13.03 5.61
C VAL A 209 9.93 12.46 6.81
N GLU A 210 9.92 13.13 7.96
CA GLU A 210 9.12 12.68 9.11
C GLU A 210 7.63 12.84 8.88
N ASP A 211 7.20 13.94 8.25
CA ASP A 211 5.81 14.13 7.84
C ASP A 211 5.42 13.07 6.79
N LEU A 212 6.35 12.78 5.87
CA LEU A 212 6.17 11.69 4.91
C LEU A 212 5.95 10.35 5.62
N PHE A 213 6.75 10.01 6.63
CA PHE A 213 6.61 8.73 7.36
C PHE A 213 5.22 8.58 7.97
N TYR A 214 4.73 9.65 8.60
CA TYR A 214 3.41 9.64 9.21
C TYR A 214 2.30 9.42 8.16
N ASP A 215 2.30 10.21 7.10
CA ASP A 215 1.28 10.15 6.06
C ASP A 215 1.37 8.85 5.24
N ALA A 216 2.59 8.38 4.92
CA ALA A 216 2.83 7.14 4.21
C ALA A 216 2.35 5.92 5.02
N ASN A 217 2.54 5.96 6.35
CA ASN A 217 2.08 4.90 7.22
C ASN A 217 0.54 4.83 7.26
N ASN A 218 -0.11 5.98 7.39
CA ASN A 218 -1.58 6.07 7.36
C ASN A 218 -2.15 5.59 6.03
N LEU A 219 -1.53 5.97 4.91
CA LEU A 219 -1.96 5.52 3.58
C LEU A 219 -1.73 4.01 3.41
N GLY A 220 -0.57 3.49 3.83
CA GLY A 220 -0.26 2.08 3.79
C GLY A 220 -1.30 1.26 4.55
N PHE A 221 -1.66 1.70 5.74
CA PHE A 221 -2.71 1.11 6.59
C PHE A 221 -4.06 1.06 5.87
N LEU A 222 -4.48 2.19 5.30
CA LEU A 222 -5.74 2.28 4.56
C LEU A 222 -5.76 1.30 3.38
N LEU A 223 -4.65 1.22 2.62
CA LEU A 223 -4.55 0.35 1.45
C LEU A 223 -4.54 -1.13 1.84
N GLU A 224 -3.92 -1.50 2.96
CA GLU A 224 -3.97 -2.87 3.47
C GLU A 224 -5.36 -3.24 3.97
N GLU A 225 -5.98 -2.37 4.77
CA GLU A 225 -7.29 -2.66 5.35
C GLU A 225 -8.39 -2.76 4.30
N ARG A 226 -8.40 -1.85 3.33
CA ARG A 226 -9.47 -1.74 2.31
C ARG A 226 -9.10 -2.29 0.94
N GLY A 227 -7.80 -2.35 0.63
CA GLY A 227 -7.30 -2.79 -0.66
C GLY A 227 -7.22 -4.31 -0.82
N GLN A 228 -7.10 -5.05 0.29
CA GLN A 228 -7.02 -6.52 0.27
C GLN A 228 -8.39 -7.13 -0.01
N GLY A 229 -8.50 -7.84 -1.15
CA GLY A 229 -9.73 -8.53 -1.54
C GLY A 229 -10.84 -7.64 -2.12
N ALA A 230 -10.57 -6.36 -2.36
CA ALA A 230 -11.50 -5.43 -2.99
C ALA A 230 -10.89 -4.85 -4.29
N PRO A 231 -10.89 -5.59 -5.42
CA PRO A 231 -10.28 -5.14 -6.68
C PRO A 231 -10.87 -3.81 -7.17
N ASP A 232 -12.17 -3.60 -6.94
CA ASP A 232 -12.85 -2.35 -7.31
C ASP A 232 -12.41 -1.15 -6.45
N PHE A 233 -11.92 -1.38 -5.23
CA PHE A 233 -11.44 -0.31 -4.37
C PHE A 233 -10.25 0.42 -4.99
N ARG A 234 -9.22 -0.31 -5.42
CA ARG A 234 -7.99 0.28 -5.96
C ARG A 234 -8.25 1.08 -7.24
N GLU A 235 -9.08 0.57 -8.15
CA GLU A 235 -9.47 1.28 -9.37
C GLU A 235 -10.23 2.56 -9.05
N LYS A 236 -11.21 2.46 -8.15
CA LYS A 236 -12.05 3.58 -7.75
C LYS A 236 -11.24 4.63 -6.99
N PHE A 237 -10.33 4.19 -6.12
CA PHE A 237 -9.44 5.06 -5.38
C PHE A 237 -8.49 5.82 -6.31
N ALA A 238 -7.80 5.13 -7.24
CA ALA A 238 -6.95 5.77 -8.23
C ALA A 238 -7.71 6.80 -9.09
N ALA A 239 -8.94 6.46 -9.48
CA ALA A 239 -9.81 7.36 -10.23
C ALA A 239 -10.23 8.60 -9.41
N ALA A 240 -10.49 8.42 -8.11
CA ALA A 240 -10.82 9.52 -7.20
C ALA A 240 -9.63 10.45 -6.95
N LEU A 241 -8.41 9.90 -6.79
CA LEU A 241 -7.18 10.68 -6.66
C LEU A 241 -6.95 11.61 -7.87
N GLU A 242 -7.12 11.08 -9.09
CA GLU A 242 -7.00 11.86 -10.32
C GLU A 242 -8.11 12.92 -10.42
N TYR A 243 -9.35 12.54 -10.07
CA TYR A 243 -10.50 13.46 -10.09
C TYR A 243 -10.29 14.67 -9.17
N GLU A 244 -9.75 14.47 -7.97
CA GLU A 244 -9.50 15.54 -6.99
C GLU A 244 -8.15 16.25 -7.23
N ASN A 245 -7.30 15.79 -8.14
CA ASN A 245 -5.90 16.24 -8.32
C ASN A 245 -5.13 16.16 -7.00
N CYS A 246 -5.13 14.99 -6.39
CA CYS A 246 -4.51 14.74 -5.10
C CYS A 246 -3.02 15.15 -5.11
N ALA A 247 -2.60 15.96 -4.13
CA ALA A 247 -1.24 16.49 -4.04
C ALA A 247 -0.46 15.96 -2.83
N THR A 248 -1.14 15.48 -1.78
CA THR A 248 -0.49 14.97 -0.56
C THR A 248 -0.97 13.57 -0.21
N LEU A 249 -0.17 12.80 0.53
CA LEU A 249 -0.60 11.49 1.04
C LEU A 249 -1.73 11.62 2.07
N ALA A 250 -1.76 12.70 2.85
CA ALA A 250 -2.86 13.00 3.78
C ALA A 250 -4.20 13.20 3.04
N ASP A 251 -4.17 13.93 1.90
CA ASP A 251 -5.35 14.05 1.03
C ASP A 251 -5.75 12.69 0.45
N ALA A 252 -4.76 11.87 0.05
CA ALA A 252 -5.02 10.52 -0.44
C ALA A 252 -5.73 9.67 0.62
N VAL A 253 -5.31 9.70 1.87
CA VAL A 253 -5.99 9.02 2.99
C VAL A 253 -7.44 9.49 3.11
N SER A 254 -7.66 10.82 3.12
CA SER A 254 -9.00 11.40 3.20
C SER A 254 -9.91 10.99 2.03
N ILE A 255 -9.36 10.93 0.80
CA ILE A 255 -10.09 10.46 -0.39
C ILE A 255 -10.40 8.96 -0.27
N GLY A 256 -9.45 8.15 0.19
CA GLY A 256 -9.61 6.72 0.38
C GLY A 256 -10.69 6.37 1.42
N ASP A 257 -10.74 7.12 2.53
CA ASP A 257 -11.78 6.99 3.53
C ASP A 257 -13.18 7.25 2.97
N ASN A 258 -13.27 8.15 2.02
CA ASN A 258 -14.50 8.56 1.38
C ASN A 258 -14.69 7.97 -0.04
N VAL A 259 -13.97 6.91 -0.41
CA VAL A 259 -14.01 6.34 -1.76
C VAL A 259 -15.41 5.91 -2.19
N SER A 260 -16.28 5.53 -1.25
CA SER A 260 -17.67 5.18 -1.53
C SER A 260 -18.51 6.35 -2.06
N SER A 261 -18.09 7.59 -1.82
CA SER A 261 -18.79 8.78 -2.32
C SER A 261 -18.49 9.09 -3.80
N TYR A 262 -17.55 8.38 -4.41
CA TYR A 262 -17.29 8.51 -5.84
C TYR A 262 -18.04 7.45 -6.62
N ASP A 263 -18.52 7.82 -7.79
CA ASP A 263 -19.11 6.91 -8.77
C ASP A 263 -18.25 6.91 -10.04
N ILE A 264 -18.06 5.73 -10.64
CA ILE A 264 -17.25 5.55 -11.84
C ILE A 264 -18.07 4.89 -12.96
N VAL A 265 -17.97 5.44 -14.16
CA VAL A 265 -18.58 4.88 -15.37
C VAL A 265 -17.49 4.70 -16.42
N ARG A 266 -17.27 3.47 -16.87
CA ARG A 266 -16.32 3.18 -17.95
C ARG A 266 -16.92 3.54 -19.31
N VAL A 267 -16.10 4.05 -20.22
CA VAL A 267 -16.54 4.44 -21.58
C VAL A 267 -17.23 3.29 -22.31
N GLU A 268 -16.78 2.06 -22.12
CA GLU A 268 -17.42 0.86 -22.69
C GLU A 268 -18.88 0.64 -22.23
N ASN A 269 -19.25 1.20 -21.09
CA ASN A 269 -20.59 1.11 -20.51
C ASN A 269 -21.51 2.27 -20.92
N LEU A 270 -21.04 3.27 -21.68
CA LEU A 270 -21.83 4.44 -22.06
C LEU A 270 -23.11 4.07 -22.80
N ARG A 271 -23.07 3.08 -23.69
CA ARG A 271 -24.26 2.63 -24.43
C ARG A 271 -25.32 2.05 -23.50
N ARG A 272 -24.90 1.25 -22.51
CA ARG A 272 -25.79 0.66 -21.51
C ARG A 272 -26.40 1.76 -20.64
N PHE A 273 -25.57 2.64 -20.13
CA PHE A 273 -26.00 3.79 -19.34
C PHE A 273 -27.00 4.67 -20.07
N ALA A 274 -26.73 5.00 -21.35
CA ALA A 274 -27.65 5.79 -22.18
C ALA A 274 -28.99 5.09 -22.41
N LYS A 275 -28.99 3.76 -22.66
CA LYS A 275 -30.21 2.97 -22.81
C LYS A 275 -31.07 2.97 -21.56
N GLU A 276 -30.47 2.74 -20.40
CA GLU A 276 -31.14 2.77 -19.10
C GLU A 276 -31.79 4.14 -18.84
N GLU A 277 -31.08 5.23 -19.18
CA GLU A 277 -31.61 6.59 -19.03
C GLU A 277 -32.79 6.88 -19.97
N LEU A 278 -32.70 6.43 -21.25
CA LEU A 278 -33.81 6.57 -22.18
C LEU A 278 -35.06 5.78 -21.70
N GLN A 279 -34.87 4.57 -21.19
CA GLN A 279 -35.93 3.75 -20.63
C GLN A 279 -36.58 4.43 -19.43
N ASN A 280 -35.77 4.98 -18.51
CA ASN A 280 -36.24 5.69 -17.33
C ASN A 280 -37.08 6.95 -17.72
N ARG A 281 -36.76 7.54 -18.88
CA ARG A 281 -37.53 8.66 -19.45
C ARG A 281 -38.74 8.25 -20.28
N GLY A 282 -39.02 6.95 -20.38
CA GLY A 282 -40.16 6.41 -21.10
C GLY A 282 -40.00 6.40 -22.62
N VAL A 283 -38.77 6.48 -23.13
CA VAL A 283 -38.52 6.36 -24.59
C VAL A 283 -38.62 4.90 -24.99
N PRO A 284 -39.48 4.54 -25.95
CA PRO A 284 -39.63 3.16 -26.40
C PRO A 284 -38.33 2.55 -26.92
N PRO A 285 -38.03 1.26 -26.60
CA PRO A 285 -36.78 0.60 -27.00
C PRO A 285 -36.47 0.63 -28.50
N GLU A 286 -37.51 0.59 -29.35
CA GLU A 286 -37.39 0.66 -30.81
C GLU A 286 -36.86 2.00 -31.32
N MET A 287 -36.92 3.05 -30.50
CA MET A 287 -36.34 4.34 -30.83
C MET A 287 -34.90 4.51 -30.43
N HIS A 288 -34.35 3.59 -29.60
CA HIS A 288 -32.99 3.70 -29.09
C HIS A 288 -31.95 3.58 -30.21
N ASP A 289 -32.24 2.83 -31.28
CA ASP A 289 -31.31 2.65 -32.39
C ASP A 289 -31.18 3.91 -33.27
N ALA A 290 -32.11 4.85 -33.14
CA ALA A 290 -32.02 6.16 -33.79
C ALA A 290 -31.14 7.17 -33.02
N VAL A 291 -30.72 6.81 -31.79
CA VAL A 291 -29.90 7.68 -30.93
C VAL A 291 -28.45 7.22 -30.96
N SER A 292 -27.50 8.16 -31.13
CA SER A 292 -26.09 7.88 -30.89
C SER A 292 -25.85 7.68 -29.37
N LEU A 293 -26.05 6.44 -28.91
CA LEU A 293 -26.08 6.12 -27.49
C LEU A 293 -24.79 6.48 -26.74
N GLU A 294 -23.63 6.33 -27.40
CA GLU A 294 -22.32 6.67 -26.80
C GLU A 294 -22.21 8.19 -26.60
N ALA A 295 -22.47 8.97 -27.64
CA ALA A 295 -22.43 10.42 -27.56
C ALA A 295 -23.49 10.97 -26.58
N TYR A 296 -24.69 10.37 -26.55
CA TYR A 296 -25.73 10.74 -25.60
C TYR A 296 -25.32 10.39 -24.16
N GLY A 297 -24.78 9.20 -23.92
CA GLY A 297 -24.30 8.79 -22.62
C GLY A 297 -23.17 9.67 -22.08
N GLU A 298 -22.19 10.00 -22.94
CA GLU A 298 -21.12 10.93 -22.59
C GLU A 298 -21.67 12.31 -22.22
N ARG A 299 -22.57 12.85 -23.04
CA ARG A 299 -23.21 14.14 -22.77
C ARG A 299 -23.96 14.15 -21.43
N LEU A 300 -24.72 13.10 -21.15
CA LEU A 300 -25.45 12.98 -19.89
C LEU A 300 -24.55 12.97 -18.67
N LEU A 301 -23.43 12.24 -18.72
CA LEU A 301 -22.46 12.20 -17.61
C LEU A 301 -21.83 13.56 -17.39
N LEU A 302 -21.38 14.24 -18.45
CA LEU A 302 -20.83 15.59 -18.35
C LEU A 302 -21.83 16.60 -17.78
N ASP A 303 -23.09 16.56 -18.25
CA ASP A 303 -24.16 17.42 -17.75
C ASP A 303 -24.50 17.14 -16.27
N ARG A 304 -24.32 15.91 -15.78
CA ARG A 304 -24.43 15.52 -14.37
C ARG A 304 -23.22 15.91 -13.52
N GLY A 305 -22.14 16.40 -14.14
CA GLY A 305 -20.93 16.86 -13.43
C GLY A 305 -19.84 15.82 -13.27
N TYR A 306 -19.94 14.69 -14.01
CA TYR A 306 -18.81 13.79 -14.12
C TYR A 306 -17.66 14.43 -14.91
N ARG A 307 -16.45 14.05 -14.56
CA ARG A 307 -15.24 14.40 -15.32
C ARG A 307 -14.68 13.16 -16.01
N LYS A 308 -14.19 13.34 -17.21
CA LYS A 308 -13.49 12.30 -17.97
C LYS A 308 -12.04 12.28 -17.55
N ILE A 309 -11.55 11.12 -17.13
CA ILE A 309 -10.20 10.90 -16.61
C ILE A 309 -9.53 9.69 -17.28
N ARG A 310 -8.29 9.40 -16.93
CA ARG A 310 -7.48 8.30 -17.48
C ARG A 310 -7.52 8.26 -19.00
N ASP A 311 -6.95 9.30 -19.60
CA ASP A 311 -6.88 9.45 -21.07
C ASP A 311 -8.25 9.26 -21.76
N GLY A 312 -9.32 9.55 -21.03
CA GLY A 312 -10.66 9.50 -21.55
C GLY A 312 -11.34 8.13 -21.47
N THR A 313 -10.84 7.19 -20.68
CA THR A 313 -11.43 5.85 -20.52
C THR A 313 -12.45 5.73 -19.39
N LEU A 314 -12.42 6.67 -18.44
CA LEU A 314 -13.31 6.68 -17.27
C LEU A 314 -14.00 8.03 -17.10
N PHE A 315 -15.23 7.98 -16.58
CA PHE A 315 -15.94 9.12 -16.04
C PHE A 315 -16.06 8.97 -14.53
N VAL A 316 -15.73 10.01 -13.78
CA VAL A 316 -15.82 10.04 -12.31
C VAL A 316 -16.68 11.20 -11.88
N GLY A 317 -17.55 10.94 -10.91
CA GLY A 317 -18.39 11.93 -10.28
C GLY A 317 -18.50 11.70 -8.77
N ARG A 318 -18.72 12.75 -7.99
CA ARG A 318 -19.00 12.63 -6.56
C ARG A 318 -20.51 12.57 -6.30
N ALA A 319 -20.95 11.54 -5.59
CA ALA A 319 -22.36 11.27 -5.32
C ALA A 319 -23.07 12.42 -4.58
N ASP A 320 -22.39 13.15 -3.71
CA ASP A 320 -22.91 14.33 -3.00
C ASP A 320 -23.16 15.51 -3.95
N ARG A 321 -22.25 15.74 -4.90
CA ARG A 321 -22.37 16.80 -5.92
C ARG A 321 -23.39 16.44 -7.02
N LEU A 322 -23.62 15.13 -7.26
CA LEU A 322 -24.59 14.65 -8.24
C LEU A 322 -26.01 14.80 -7.76
N LYS A 323 -26.27 14.59 -6.46
CA LYS A 323 -27.61 14.71 -5.86
C LYS A 323 -28.17 16.14 -5.84
N GLU A 324 -27.29 17.14 -5.76
CA GLU A 324 -27.69 18.56 -5.78
C GLU A 324 -28.25 19.02 -7.16
N ARG A 325 -27.80 18.36 -8.26
CA ARG A 325 -28.25 18.72 -9.62
C ARG A 325 -29.52 18.00 -10.07
N ASP A 326 -29.85 16.85 -9.50
CA ASP A 326 -31.09 16.10 -9.77
C ASP A 326 -32.30 16.62 -8.96
N ALA A 327 -32.11 17.59 -8.08
CA ALA A 327 -33.22 18.27 -7.44
C ALA A 327 -34.08 18.97 -8.52
N PRO A 328 -35.38 18.68 -8.60
CA PRO A 328 -36.25 19.26 -9.63
C PRO A 328 -36.18 20.79 -9.53
N GLN A 329 -35.73 21.44 -10.61
CA GLN A 329 -35.75 22.89 -10.68
C GLN A 329 -37.21 23.32 -10.45
N PRO A 330 -37.48 24.30 -9.56
CA PRO A 330 -38.82 24.78 -9.32
C PRO A 330 -39.42 25.24 -10.63
N THR A 331 -40.48 24.58 -11.06
CA THR A 331 -41.21 24.87 -12.28
C THR A 331 -41.57 26.35 -12.25
N ARG A 332 -41.02 27.14 -13.19
CA ARG A 332 -41.43 28.53 -13.39
C ARG A 332 -42.95 28.54 -13.64
N GLU A 333 -43.72 28.92 -12.64
CA GLU A 333 -45.15 29.19 -12.81
C GLU A 333 -45.30 30.16 -13.96
N LYS A 334 -46.03 29.70 -14.99
CA LYS A 334 -46.45 30.55 -16.09
C LYS A 334 -47.39 31.62 -15.48
N ARG A 335 -46.87 32.85 -15.32
CA ARG A 335 -47.72 34.02 -14.99
C ARG A 335 -48.82 34.07 -16.00
N LYS A 336 -50.06 33.75 -15.56
CA LYS A 336 -51.30 34.04 -16.30
C LYS A 336 -51.35 35.55 -16.57
N LYS A 337 -51.25 35.92 -17.83
CA LYS A 337 -51.59 37.29 -18.27
C LYS A 337 -53.05 37.52 -17.97
N THR A 338 -53.33 38.31 -16.96
CA THR A 338 -54.66 38.92 -16.74
C THR A 338 -54.90 39.94 -17.87
N GLN A 339 -55.89 39.67 -18.72
CA GLN A 339 -56.34 40.64 -19.67
C GLN A 339 -57.17 41.76 -18.91
N PRO A 340 -56.95 43.01 -19.25
CA PRO A 340 -57.84 44.07 -18.69
C PRO A 340 -59.24 44.03 -19.33
N THR A 341 -60.20 43.88 -18.51
CA THR A 341 -61.64 44.10 -18.90
C THR A 341 -61.87 45.60 -19.13
N ARG A 342 -62.50 45.90 -20.26
CA ARG A 342 -63.12 47.24 -20.58
C ARG A 342 -64.34 47.49 -19.75
#